data_c6badfefc9ed8db143a1d6f6c99b97db
#
_entry.id   c6badfefc9ed8db143a1d6f6c99b97db
#
_cell.length_a   1.000
_cell.length_b   1.000
_cell.length_c   1.000
_cell.angle_alpha   90.00
_cell.angle_beta   90.00
_cell.angle_gamma   90.00
#
_symmetry.space_group_name_H-M   'P 1'
#
loop_
_entity.id
_entity.type
_entity.pdbx_description
1 polymer ?
#
loop_
_entity_poly.entity_id
_entity_poly.type
_entity_poly.pdbx_seq_one_letter_code
_entity_poly.pdbx_strand_id
1 'polypeptide(L)'
;MNFEKSCGAIVYRKYHGNTEILLIKSIKSGHWSFPKGHMEEGETEEETAKREIKEETGLDVLLDTGFREIVTYSPKRNTKKTVVYFVAIAASHELIPQKDEIAELKWLEIGQAQNVLSYDNDRLIVNKAKSFIALMK
;
A
#
# COMPACT_ATOMS: atom_id res chain seq x y z
N MET A 1 -11.22 -24.48 -2.46
CA MET A 1 -10.59 -23.28 -1.88
C MET A 1 -10.49 -22.17 -2.90
N ASN A 2 -10.86 -20.97 -2.50
CA ASN A 2 -10.77 -19.80 -3.38
C ASN A 2 -9.45 -19.07 -3.16
N PHE A 3 -8.86 -18.58 -4.22
CA PHE A 3 -7.62 -17.80 -4.18
C PHE A 3 -7.88 -16.40 -4.70
N GLU A 4 -7.41 -15.41 -3.94
CA GLU A 4 -7.50 -14.00 -4.34
C GLU A 4 -6.11 -13.39 -4.37
N LYS A 5 -5.91 -12.44 -5.25
CA LYS A 5 -4.64 -11.73 -5.35
C LYS A 5 -4.85 -10.24 -5.48
N SER A 6 -4.13 -9.48 -4.68
CA SER A 6 -4.11 -8.03 -4.74
C SER A 6 -2.68 -7.55 -4.87
N CYS A 7 -2.52 -6.36 -5.39
CA CYS A 7 -1.21 -5.72 -5.51
C CYS A 7 -1.33 -4.26 -5.07
N GLY A 8 -0.29 -3.77 -4.45
CA GLY A 8 -0.21 -2.40 -4.00
C GLY A 8 1.21 -2.00 -3.69
N ALA A 9 1.37 -0.94 -2.92
CA ALA A 9 2.71 -0.47 -2.58
C ALA A 9 2.71 0.34 -1.29
N ILE A 10 3.90 0.40 -0.68
CA ILE A 10 4.21 1.37 0.35
C ILE A 10 4.61 2.63 -0.40
N VAL A 11 3.70 3.61 -0.46
CA VAL A 11 3.89 4.86 -1.19
C VAL A 11 4.56 5.86 -0.26
N TYR A 12 5.70 6.39 -0.70
CA TYR A 12 6.43 7.34 0.12
C TYR A 12 6.70 8.66 -0.62
N ARG A 13 7.01 9.68 0.16
CA ARG A 13 7.51 10.97 -0.32
C ARG A 13 8.57 11.49 0.66
N LYS A 14 9.43 12.36 0.16
CA LYS A 14 10.33 13.12 1.03
C LYS A 14 9.67 14.47 1.31
N TYR A 15 9.49 14.79 2.58
CA TYR A 15 8.80 16.01 2.99
C TYR A 15 9.52 16.62 4.18
N HIS A 16 10.05 17.82 4.00
CA HIS A 16 10.83 18.53 5.03
C HIS A 16 11.94 17.65 5.62
N GLY A 17 12.65 16.90 4.77
CA GLY A 17 13.76 16.04 5.19
C GLY A 17 13.34 14.68 5.76
N ASN A 18 12.06 14.45 5.94
CA ASN A 18 11.54 13.18 6.48
C ASN A 18 10.98 12.31 5.36
N THR A 19 11.03 11.00 5.58
CA THR A 19 10.33 10.05 4.73
C THR A 19 8.94 9.84 5.30
N GLU A 20 7.92 10.19 4.52
CA GLU A 20 6.53 9.96 4.88
C GLU A 20 5.93 8.90 3.98
N ILE A 21 5.06 8.08 4.55
CA ILE A 21 4.33 7.08 3.80
C ILE A 21 2.83 7.36 3.88
N LEU A 22 2.12 6.94 2.83
CA LEU A 22 0.68 7.15 2.75
C LEU A 22 -0.06 5.94 3.28
N LEU A 23 -0.91 6.16 4.27
CA LEU A 23 -1.81 5.14 4.79
C LEU A 23 -3.24 5.47 4.41
N ILE A 24 -4.04 4.44 4.22
CA ILE A 24 -5.46 4.57 3.90
C ILE A 24 -6.29 3.93 5.01
N LYS A 25 -7.43 4.54 5.29
CA LYS A 25 -8.41 3.99 6.22
C LYS A 25 -9.64 3.54 5.43
N SER A 26 -9.99 2.27 5.56
CA SER A 26 -11.17 1.71 4.89
C SER A 26 -12.45 2.17 5.57
N ILE A 27 -13.44 2.59 4.79
CA ILE A 27 -14.77 2.90 5.32
C ILE A 27 -15.38 1.65 5.94
N LYS A 28 -15.28 0.53 5.26
CA LYS A 28 -15.93 -0.71 5.66
C LYS A 28 -15.39 -1.27 6.97
N SER A 29 -14.07 -1.34 7.11
CA SER A 29 -13.45 -1.96 8.29
C SER A 29 -12.97 -0.98 9.35
N GLY A 30 -12.73 0.29 8.97
CA GLY A 30 -12.10 1.26 9.85
C GLY A 30 -10.60 1.00 10.08
N HIS A 31 -10.03 0.05 9.36
CA HIS A 31 -8.62 -0.32 9.52
C HIS A 31 -7.71 0.53 8.64
N TRP A 32 -6.51 0.78 9.16
CA TRP A 32 -5.44 1.46 8.44
C TRP A 32 -4.51 0.46 7.76
N SER A 33 -4.20 0.70 6.50
CA SER A 33 -3.34 -0.17 5.69
C SER A 33 -2.70 0.62 4.56
N PHE A 34 -2.01 -0.10 3.66
CA PHE A 34 -1.43 0.49 2.45
C PHE A 34 -2.43 0.44 1.30
N PRO A 35 -2.32 1.36 0.33
CA PRO A 35 -3.15 1.27 -0.89
C PRO A 35 -2.88 -0.02 -1.64
N LYS A 36 -3.94 -0.74 -1.99
CA LYS A 36 -3.87 -1.97 -2.76
C LYS A 36 -5.24 -2.35 -3.27
N GLY A 37 -5.29 -3.25 -4.23
CA GLY A 37 -6.56 -3.81 -4.67
C GLY A 37 -6.38 -5.00 -5.59
N HIS A 38 -7.50 -5.56 -6.01
CA HIS A 38 -7.57 -6.83 -6.72
C HIS A 38 -6.97 -6.73 -8.12
N MET A 39 -6.17 -7.73 -8.46
CA MET A 39 -5.62 -7.90 -9.79
C MET A 39 -6.73 -8.30 -10.74
N GLU A 40 -6.83 -7.59 -11.86
CA GLU A 40 -7.80 -7.90 -12.90
C GLU A 40 -7.14 -8.77 -13.97
N GLU A 41 -8.01 -9.49 -14.71
CA GLU A 41 -7.54 -10.36 -15.78
C GLU A 41 -6.73 -9.56 -16.80
N GLY A 42 -5.58 -10.10 -17.18
CA GLY A 42 -4.71 -9.47 -18.16
C GLY A 42 -3.76 -8.42 -17.59
N GLU A 43 -3.89 -8.06 -16.32
CA GLU A 43 -2.96 -7.11 -15.69
C GLU A 43 -1.70 -7.79 -15.18
N THR A 44 -0.58 -7.06 -15.24
CA THR A 44 0.60 -7.44 -14.47
C THR A 44 0.42 -6.94 -13.02
N GLU A 45 1.25 -7.45 -12.12
CA GLU A 45 1.27 -6.98 -10.73
C GLU A 45 1.50 -5.46 -10.66
N GLU A 46 2.42 -4.96 -11.47
CA GLU A 46 2.77 -3.54 -11.48
C GLU A 46 1.60 -2.68 -11.99
N GLU A 47 0.94 -3.13 -13.04
CA GLU A 47 -0.24 -2.44 -13.57
C GLU A 47 -1.36 -2.38 -12.53
N THR A 48 -1.59 -3.49 -11.83
CA THR A 48 -2.59 -3.55 -10.77
C THR A 48 -2.26 -2.55 -9.65
N ALA A 49 -1.01 -2.57 -9.17
CA ALA A 49 -0.61 -1.68 -8.09
C ALA A 49 -0.79 -0.22 -8.47
N LYS A 50 -0.34 0.18 -9.65
CA LYS A 50 -0.46 1.58 -10.11
C LYS A 50 -1.91 1.99 -10.27
N ARG A 51 -2.73 1.14 -10.86
CA ARG A 51 -4.16 1.43 -11.06
C ARG A 51 -4.88 1.57 -9.71
N GLU A 52 -4.68 0.64 -8.79
CA GLU A 52 -5.35 0.68 -7.50
C GLU A 52 -4.92 1.87 -6.66
N ILE A 53 -3.63 2.21 -6.68
CA ILE A 53 -3.14 3.40 -5.97
C ILE A 53 -3.82 4.65 -6.53
N LYS A 54 -3.92 4.76 -7.86
CA LYS A 54 -4.58 5.90 -8.49
C LYS A 54 -6.06 5.96 -8.10
N GLU A 55 -6.76 4.83 -8.13
CA GLU A 55 -8.17 4.78 -7.76
C GLU A 55 -8.41 5.16 -6.31
N GLU A 56 -7.61 4.63 -5.39
CA GLU A 56 -7.83 4.83 -3.95
C GLU A 56 -7.31 6.17 -3.44
N THR A 57 -6.25 6.71 -4.03
CA THR A 57 -5.56 7.87 -3.48
C THR A 57 -5.49 9.08 -4.41
N GLY A 58 -5.73 8.89 -5.70
CA GLY A 58 -5.55 9.94 -6.70
C GLY A 58 -4.12 10.13 -7.16
N LEU A 59 -3.16 9.45 -6.56
CA LEU A 59 -1.74 9.67 -6.86
C LEU A 59 -1.25 8.90 -8.07
N ASP A 60 -0.39 9.55 -8.84
CA ASP A 60 0.51 8.89 -9.77
C ASP A 60 1.78 8.53 -9.01
N VAL A 61 2.32 7.35 -9.27
CA VAL A 61 3.50 6.86 -8.56
C VAL A 61 4.50 6.24 -9.53
N LEU A 62 5.76 6.21 -9.12
CA LEU A 62 6.81 5.45 -9.78
C LEU A 62 7.13 4.26 -8.88
N LEU A 63 6.89 3.05 -9.38
CA LEU A 63 7.15 1.83 -8.62
C LEU A 63 8.64 1.51 -8.63
N ASP A 64 9.12 1.02 -7.49
CA ASP A 64 10.42 0.40 -7.38
C ASP A 64 10.23 -1.08 -7.10
N THR A 65 10.41 -1.90 -8.13
CA THR A 65 10.19 -3.34 -8.04
C THR A 65 11.38 -4.09 -7.44
N GLY A 66 12.44 -3.39 -7.09
CA GLY A 66 13.52 -3.94 -6.28
C GLY A 66 13.07 -4.36 -4.90
N PHE A 67 11.94 -3.80 -4.44
CA PHE A 67 11.24 -4.25 -3.25
C PHE A 67 9.96 -4.96 -3.71
N ARG A 68 9.84 -6.23 -3.37
CA ARG A 68 8.64 -7.02 -3.65
C ARG A 68 8.44 -7.99 -2.50
N GLU A 69 7.43 -7.73 -1.68
CA GLU A 69 7.11 -8.56 -0.53
C GLU A 69 5.71 -9.12 -0.68
N ILE A 70 5.52 -10.34 -0.23
CA ILE A 70 4.25 -11.05 -0.35
C ILE A 70 3.72 -11.36 1.04
N VAL A 71 2.44 -11.04 1.24
CA VAL A 71 1.70 -11.43 2.44
C VAL A 71 0.59 -12.38 2.01
N THR A 72 0.45 -13.50 2.72
CA THR A 72 -0.62 -14.46 2.46
C THR A 72 -1.42 -14.67 3.74
N TYR A 73 -2.74 -14.59 3.64
CA TYR A 73 -3.62 -14.80 4.77
C TYR A 73 -5.00 -15.27 4.31
N SER A 74 -5.84 -15.69 5.25
CA SER A 74 -7.21 -16.14 4.94
C SER A 74 -8.18 -15.09 5.46
N PRO A 75 -8.74 -14.23 4.57
CA PRO A 75 -9.67 -13.19 4.99
C PRO A 75 -11.04 -13.76 5.42
N LYS A 76 -11.35 -14.94 4.95
CA LYS A 76 -12.59 -15.65 5.28
C LYS A 76 -12.38 -17.12 5.04
N ARG A 77 -13.37 -17.93 5.51
CA ARG A 77 -13.33 -19.39 5.38
C ARG A 77 -13.14 -19.80 3.92
N ASN A 78 -12.30 -20.80 3.72
CA ASN A 78 -12.06 -21.43 2.42
C ASN A 78 -11.52 -20.47 1.35
N THR A 79 -10.86 -19.39 1.78
CA THR A 79 -10.27 -18.39 0.90
C THR A 79 -8.85 -18.09 1.34
N LYS A 80 -7.93 -18.09 0.38
CA LYS A 80 -6.55 -17.68 0.62
C LYS A 80 -6.27 -16.44 -0.21
N LYS A 81 -5.78 -15.39 0.43
CA LYS A 81 -5.47 -14.14 -0.24
C LYS A 81 -3.98 -13.86 -0.20
N THR A 82 -3.43 -13.53 -1.35
CA THR A 82 -2.04 -13.10 -1.50
C THR A 82 -2.03 -11.62 -1.87
N VAL A 83 -1.22 -10.84 -1.16
CA VAL A 83 -1.02 -9.42 -1.48
C VAL A 83 0.45 -9.21 -1.80
N VAL A 84 0.71 -8.62 -2.96
CA VAL A 84 2.06 -8.26 -3.39
C VAL A 84 2.25 -6.76 -3.16
N TYR A 85 3.30 -6.40 -2.42
CA TYR A 85 3.62 -5.01 -2.14
C TYR A 85 4.96 -4.63 -2.76
N PHE A 86 4.94 -3.54 -3.51
CA PHE A 86 6.15 -2.85 -3.98
C PHE A 86 6.39 -1.62 -3.10
N VAL A 87 7.48 -0.92 -3.35
CA VAL A 87 7.71 0.43 -2.85
C VAL A 87 7.45 1.38 -4.02
N ALA A 88 6.88 2.54 -3.74
CA ALA A 88 6.58 3.51 -4.79
C ALA A 88 6.82 4.93 -4.28
N ILE A 89 7.42 5.77 -5.12
CA ILE A 89 7.55 7.19 -4.80
C ILE A 89 6.38 7.96 -5.42
N ALA A 90 5.79 8.87 -4.66
CA ALA A 90 4.71 9.70 -5.17
C ALA A 90 5.24 10.62 -6.26
N ALA A 91 4.58 10.62 -7.43
CA ALA A 91 4.94 11.44 -8.57
C ALA A 91 3.97 12.60 -8.80
N SER A 92 2.93 12.69 -7.96
CA SER A 92 1.97 13.80 -7.94
C SER A 92 1.65 14.12 -6.48
N HIS A 93 0.86 15.16 -6.23
CA HIS A 93 0.66 15.67 -4.88
C HIS A 93 -0.78 15.68 -4.39
N GLU A 94 -1.75 15.68 -5.31
CA GLU A 94 -3.14 15.82 -4.93
C GLU A 94 -3.72 14.50 -4.45
N LEU A 95 -4.21 14.48 -3.22
CA LEU A 95 -4.89 13.31 -2.66
C LEU A 95 -6.38 13.41 -2.94
N ILE A 96 -6.92 12.36 -3.56
CA ILE A 96 -8.35 12.27 -3.89
C ILE A 96 -8.80 10.89 -3.40
N PRO A 97 -9.37 10.80 -2.18
CA PRO A 97 -9.80 9.50 -1.66
C PRO A 97 -10.97 8.95 -2.48
N GLN A 98 -10.93 7.65 -2.73
CA GLN A 98 -12.00 6.95 -3.43
C GLN A 98 -13.26 6.99 -2.58
N LYS A 99 -14.31 7.60 -3.12
CA LYS A 99 -15.47 8.07 -2.38
C LYS A 99 -16.18 7.03 -1.52
N ASP A 100 -16.42 5.84 -2.04
CA ASP A 100 -17.20 4.82 -1.34
C ASP A 100 -16.35 3.76 -0.64
N GLU A 101 -15.04 3.87 -0.71
CA GLU A 101 -14.11 2.88 -0.20
C GLU A 101 -13.20 3.41 0.90
N ILE A 102 -12.75 4.65 0.76
CA ILE A 102 -11.70 5.22 1.59
C ILE A 102 -12.26 6.33 2.47
N ALA A 103 -12.16 6.14 3.79
CA ALA A 103 -12.63 7.13 4.76
C ALA A 103 -11.62 8.26 4.93
N GLU A 104 -10.33 7.94 4.89
CA GLU A 104 -9.27 8.91 5.17
C GLU A 104 -7.97 8.48 4.51
N LEU A 105 -7.20 9.47 4.06
CA LEU A 105 -5.83 9.31 3.60
C LEU A 105 -4.92 10.12 4.51
N LYS A 106 -3.78 9.56 4.88
CA LYS A 106 -2.89 10.23 5.83
C LYS A 106 -1.43 9.96 5.49
N TRP A 107 -0.66 11.04 5.35
CA TRP A 107 0.79 10.95 5.30
C TRP A 107 1.32 10.88 6.73
N LEU A 108 2.19 9.91 6.98
CA LEU A 108 2.84 9.73 8.29
C LEU A 108 4.33 9.55 8.09
N GLU A 109 5.12 10.08 9.02
CA GLU A 109 6.54 9.76 9.07
C GLU A 109 6.67 8.24 9.21
N ILE A 110 7.56 7.65 8.43
CA ILE A 110 7.61 6.19 8.29
C ILE A 110 7.83 5.46 9.62
N GLY A 111 8.58 6.05 10.54
CA GLY A 111 8.78 5.46 11.87
C GLY A 111 7.53 5.45 12.74
N GLN A 112 6.56 6.33 12.46
CA GLN A 112 5.29 6.39 13.21
C GLN A 112 4.23 5.46 12.66
N ALA A 113 4.41 4.95 11.45
CA ALA A 113 3.39 4.15 10.77
C ALA A 113 3.03 2.90 11.56
N GLN A 114 3.98 2.30 12.27
CA GLN A 114 3.72 1.10 13.07
C GLN A 114 2.66 1.31 14.14
N ASN A 115 2.56 2.54 14.65
CA ASN A 115 1.59 2.85 15.71
C ASN A 115 0.17 2.96 15.17
N VAL A 116 0.01 3.08 13.88
CA VAL A 116 -1.29 3.34 13.22
C VAL A 116 -1.78 2.13 12.45
N LEU A 117 -0.88 1.39 11.80
CA LEU A 117 -1.23 0.21 11.02
C LEU A 117 -2.00 -0.81 11.85
N SER A 118 -3.08 -1.32 11.29
CA SER A 118 -3.99 -2.22 12.01
C SER A 118 -3.55 -3.69 12.02
N TYR A 119 -2.72 -4.09 11.06
CA TYR A 119 -2.35 -5.50 10.87
C TYR A 119 -0.87 -5.75 11.14
N ASP A 120 -0.58 -6.86 11.83
CA ASP A 120 0.80 -7.24 12.16
C ASP A 120 1.65 -7.44 10.90
N ASN A 121 1.09 -8.05 9.87
CA ASN A 121 1.81 -8.26 8.61
C ASN A 121 2.25 -6.94 8.00
N ASP A 122 1.40 -5.92 8.07
CA ASP A 122 1.72 -4.59 7.53
C ASP A 122 2.83 -3.92 8.35
N ARG A 123 2.85 -4.14 9.67
CA ARG A 123 3.93 -3.62 10.52
C ARG A 123 5.28 -4.22 10.14
N LEU A 124 5.31 -5.51 9.84
CA LEU A 124 6.54 -6.16 9.37
C LEU A 124 6.98 -5.61 8.02
N ILE A 125 6.03 -5.43 7.12
CA ILE A 125 6.31 -4.91 5.77
C ILE A 125 6.85 -3.48 5.82
N VAL A 126 6.26 -2.61 6.64
CA VAL A 126 6.73 -1.23 6.71
C VAL A 126 8.16 -1.15 7.25
N ASN A 127 8.54 -2.04 8.16
CA ASN A 127 9.93 -2.09 8.64
C ASN A 127 10.89 -2.47 7.53
N LYS A 128 10.53 -3.44 6.71
CA LYS A 128 11.33 -3.82 5.55
C LYS A 128 11.43 -2.69 4.54
N ALA A 129 10.32 -2.00 4.28
CA ALA A 129 10.29 -0.86 3.38
C ALA A 129 11.16 0.28 3.90
N LYS A 130 11.13 0.55 5.20
CA LYS A 130 11.95 1.58 5.82
C LYS A 130 13.43 1.34 5.56
N SER A 131 13.87 0.11 5.75
CA SER A 131 15.27 -0.27 5.50
C SER A 131 15.61 -0.13 4.02
N PHE A 132 14.74 -0.57 3.14
CA PHE A 132 14.94 -0.49 1.70
C PHE A 132 15.08 0.98 1.25
N ILE A 133 14.16 1.84 1.69
CA ILE A 133 14.16 3.26 1.30
C ILE A 133 15.39 3.96 1.86
N ALA A 134 15.83 3.62 3.06
CA ALA A 134 17.02 4.22 3.67
C ALA A 134 18.30 3.93 2.89
N LEU A 135 18.36 2.83 2.14
CA LEU A 135 19.49 2.47 1.31
C LEU A 135 19.50 3.20 -0.04
N MET A 136 18.40 3.83 -0.39
CA MET A 136 18.26 4.59 -1.65
C MET A 136 18.72 6.02 -1.41
N LYS A 137 19.85 6.37 -2.00
CA LYS A 137 20.39 7.72 -1.85
C LYS A 137 20.74 8.32 -3.20
#